data_a7e85b27c3c8f6e1e64fc3236d7db0a7
#
_entry.id   a7e85b27c3c8f6e1e64fc3236d7db0a7
#
_cell.length_a   1.000
_cell.length_b   1.000
_cell.length_c   1.000
_cell.angle_alpha   90.00
_cell.angle_beta   90.00
_cell.angle_gamma   90.00
#
_symmetry.space_group_name_H-M   'P 1'
#
loop_
_entity.id
_entity.type
_entity.pdbx_description
1 polymer ?
#
loop_
_entity_poly.entity_id
_entity_poly.type
_entity_poly.pdbx_seq_one_letter_code
_entity_poly.pdbx_strand_id
1 'polypeptide(L)'
;MFVFRKNGHYYERVGKKGEPVCINEEIPFDIPDSWEFCALDNIIYNTPTKKHQIKRSEIKEQGLIPVISQSQIFVEGYSNKNNKIINVDVPTIIFGDHTKNIKYIDFNFIVGADGVKILNPILIYPKFLFYLISFIKINMNDRGYSRHYQFLKEKYYPLPPLEEQKRIVNKIEDILPLIEEYGVNEEKLDKLNSEFPDKLKSSILQEAIQGKLVPQDSNDEPASVLLEKIKEEKERLIKEKKIKRNKKESYIF
;
A
#
# COMPACT_ATOMS: atom_id res chain seq x y z
N MET A 1 -6.10 32.64 8.05
CA MET A 1 -7.43 32.06 7.82
C MET A 1 -7.96 31.52 9.13
N PHE A 2 -9.20 31.88 9.53
CA PHE A 2 -9.85 31.39 10.74
C PHE A 2 -11.19 30.79 10.35
N VAL A 3 -11.42 29.55 10.76
CA VAL A 3 -12.70 28.88 10.63
C VAL A 3 -13.41 28.92 11.99
N PHE A 4 -14.70 29.19 12.01
CA PHE A 4 -15.51 29.19 13.23
C PHE A 4 -16.98 28.83 12.94
N ARG A 5 -17.64 28.26 13.95
CA ARG A 5 -19.06 27.89 13.88
C ARG A 5 -19.95 28.99 14.45
N LYS A 6 -21.02 29.35 13.74
CA LYS A 6 -22.03 30.31 14.22
C LYS A 6 -23.40 29.88 13.74
N ASN A 7 -24.37 29.75 14.64
CA ASN A 7 -25.74 29.33 14.35
C ASN A 7 -25.83 28.01 13.54
N GLY A 8 -24.94 27.03 13.83
CA GLY A 8 -24.90 25.75 13.14
C GLY A 8 -24.17 25.76 11.79
N HIS A 9 -23.72 26.91 11.31
CA HIS A 9 -22.99 27.06 10.03
C HIS A 9 -21.53 27.36 10.25
N TYR A 10 -20.67 26.89 9.33
CA TYR A 10 -19.24 27.20 9.33
C TYR A 10 -18.95 28.43 8.48
N TYR A 11 -18.08 29.28 9.01
CA TYR A 11 -17.62 30.50 8.37
C TYR A 11 -16.12 30.56 8.36
N GLU A 12 -15.56 31.03 7.25
CA GLU A 12 -14.16 31.37 7.11
C GLU A 12 -13.98 32.88 7.16
N ARG A 13 -12.90 33.34 7.83
CA ARG A 13 -12.47 34.74 7.82
C ARG A 13 -10.99 34.84 7.51
N VAL A 14 -10.64 35.57 6.46
CA VAL A 14 -9.26 35.84 6.08
C VAL A 14 -8.79 37.15 6.76
N GLY A 15 -7.80 37.01 7.65
CA GLY A 15 -7.27 38.13 8.41
C GLY A 15 -8.22 38.65 9.51
N LYS A 16 -7.77 39.68 10.25
CA LYS A 16 -8.55 40.24 11.37
C LYS A 16 -9.74 41.08 10.95
N LYS A 17 -9.74 41.64 9.74
CA LYS A 17 -10.75 42.61 9.24
C LYS A 17 -11.58 42.04 8.05
N GLY A 18 -11.31 40.82 7.61
CA GLY A 18 -12.08 40.20 6.54
C GLY A 18 -13.54 39.91 6.95
N GLU A 19 -14.47 40.05 6.05
CA GLU A 19 -15.84 39.63 6.28
C GLU A 19 -15.92 38.10 6.32
N PRO A 20 -16.74 37.52 7.23
CA PRO A 20 -16.95 36.08 7.27
C PRO A 20 -17.70 35.59 6.02
N VAL A 21 -17.17 34.57 5.39
CA VAL A 21 -17.80 33.86 4.25
C VAL A 21 -18.33 32.53 4.76
N CYS A 22 -19.57 32.18 4.42
CA CYS A 22 -20.12 30.88 4.75
C CYS A 22 -19.46 29.80 3.88
N ILE A 23 -18.95 28.72 4.50
CA ILE A 23 -18.23 27.63 3.85
C ILE A 23 -18.91 26.28 4.02
N ASN A 24 -20.19 26.25 4.37
CA ASN A 24 -20.93 25.00 4.61
C ASN A 24 -20.88 24.03 3.41
N GLU A 25 -20.91 24.55 2.19
CA GLU A 25 -20.84 23.75 0.97
C GLU A 25 -19.44 23.15 0.73
N GLU A 26 -18.41 23.72 1.38
CA GLU A 26 -17.03 23.28 1.27
C GLU A 26 -16.64 22.29 2.39
N ILE A 27 -17.46 22.16 3.42
CA ILE A 27 -17.27 21.19 4.50
C ILE A 27 -17.60 19.78 4.00
N PRO A 28 -16.65 18.84 4.07
CA PRO A 28 -16.80 17.54 3.41
C PRO A 28 -17.75 16.57 4.13
N PHE A 29 -18.00 16.78 5.43
CA PHE A 29 -18.84 15.92 6.28
C PHE A 29 -19.16 16.60 7.61
N ASP A 30 -20.18 16.11 8.31
CA ASP A 30 -20.53 16.55 9.66
C ASP A 30 -19.53 15.99 10.68
N ILE A 31 -19.25 16.79 11.71
CA ILE A 31 -18.39 16.43 12.85
C ILE A 31 -19.17 16.55 14.17
N PRO A 32 -18.76 15.81 15.24
CA PRO A 32 -19.34 15.93 16.57
C PRO A 32 -19.33 17.39 17.08
N ASP A 33 -20.26 17.73 17.95
CA ASP A 33 -20.37 19.10 18.49
C ASP A 33 -19.14 19.56 19.29
N SER A 34 -18.35 18.63 19.81
CA SER A 34 -17.09 18.89 20.52
C SER A 34 -15.89 19.10 19.60
N TRP A 35 -16.05 18.95 18.28
CA TRP A 35 -15.01 19.12 17.28
C TRP A 35 -15.15 20.45 16.55
N GLU A 36 -14.05 20.94 16.00
CA GLU A 36 -14.03 22.13 15.16
C GLU A 36 -13.32 21.88 13.84
N PHE A 37 -13.67 22.60 12.78
CA PHE A 37 -12.84 22.64 11.58
C PHE A 37 -11.80 23.76 11.67
N CYS A 38 -10.61 23.50 11.16
CA CYS A 38 -9.54 24.49 11.08
C CYS A 38 -8.77 24.39 9.76
N ALA A 39 -8.02 25.45 9.44
CA ALA A 39 -7.07 25.41 8.32
C ALA A 39 -5.76 24.75 8.76
N LEU A 40 -5.02 24.17 7.82
CA LEU A 40 -3.73 23.53 8.09
C LEU A 40 -2.76 24.48 8.83
N ASP A 41 -2.64 25.71 8.35
CA ASP A 41 -1.73 26.72 8.92
C ASP A 41 -2.10 27.15 10.37
N ASN A 42 -3.25 26.71 10.92
CA ASN A 42 -3.61 26.93 12.31
C ASN A 42 -3.00 25.89 13.27
N ILE A 43 -2.72 24.69 12.75
CA ILE A 43 -2.30 23.53 13.54
C ILE A 43 -0.86 23.08 13.27
N ILE A 44 -0.17 23.73 12.30
CA ILE A 44 1.23 23.47 11.98
C ILE A 44 2.03 24.75 11.77
N TYR A 45 3.35 24.59 11.85
CA TYR A 45 4.30 25.54 11.26
C TYR A 45 5.31 24.80 10.37
N ASN A 46 5.84 25.49 9.36
CA ASN A 46 6.80 24.90 8.43
C ASN A 46 8.23 25.27 8.80
N THR A 47 9.13 24.30 8.81
CA THR A 47 10.58 24.56 8.89
C THR A 47 11.14 24.81 7.50
N PRO A 48 11.85 25.95 7.27
CA PRO A 48 12.52 26.22 6.00
C PRO A 48 13.61 25.17 5.71
N THR A 49 13.49 24.44 4.60
CA THR A 49 14.37 23.32 4.28
C THR A 49 15.70 23.71 3.65
N LYS A 50 15.79 24.85 2.96
CA LYS A 50 16.93 25.26 2.15
C LYS A 50 18.27 25.25 2.87
N LYS A 51 18.31 25.65 4.17
CA LYS A 51 19.53 25.65 5.00
C LYS A 51 19.99 24.24 5.36
N HIS A 52 19.08 23.29 5.43
CA HIS A 52 19.27 21.91 5.90
C HIS A 52 19.41 20.90 4.78
N GLN A 53 19.38 21.36 3.54
CA GLN A 53 19.46 20.53 2.35
C GLN A 53 20.91 20.20 1.97
N ILE A 54 21.12 18.98 1.49
CA ILE A 54 22.36 18.53 0.87
C ILE A 54 22.12 18.07 -0.56
N LYS A 55 23.19 18.00 -1.36
CA LYS A 55 23.13 17.47 -2.73
C LYS A 55 23.06 15.93 -2.70
N ARG A 56 22.47 15.35 -3.73
CA ARG A 56 22.37 13.89 -3.87
C ARG A 56 23.75 13.20 -3.84
N SER A 57 24.79 13.83 -4.40
CA SER A 57 26.17 13.33 -4.38
C SER A 57 26.80 13.30 -2.98
N GLU A 58 26.20 13.93 -1.99
CA GLU A 58 26.67 13.98 -0.62
C GLU A 58 25.98 12.96 0.30
N ILE A 59 25.01 12.22 -0.24
CA ILE A 59 24.31 11.13 0.45
C ILE A 59 25.19 9.88 0.35
N LYS A 60 25.43 9.24 1.48
CA LYS A 60 26.26 8.04 1.61
C LYS A 60 25.38 6.87 2.04
N GLU A 61 25.84 5.64 1.77
CA GLU A 61 25.17 4.42 2.25
C GLU A 61 25.23 4.29 3.78
N GLN A 62 26.27 4.84 4.39
CA GLN A 62 26.49 4.80 5.84
C GLN A 62 26.89 6.18 6.38
N GLY A 63 26.46 6.48 7.61
CA GLY A 63 26.74 7.75 8.30
C GLY A 63 25.95 7.87 9.60
N LEU A 64 26.14 8.99 10.29
CA LEU A 64 25.52 9.23 11.60
C LEU A 64 24.09 9.77 11.51
N ILE A 65 23.79 10.55 10.47
CA ILE A 65 22.53 11.30 10.39
C ILE A 65 21.78 10.83 9.16
N PRO A 66 20.54 10.32 9.31
CA PRO A 66 19.71 9.91 8.21
C PRO A 66 19.31 11.09 7.32
N VAL A 67 19.23 10.82 6.02
CA VAL A 67 18.82 11.78 5.00
C VAL A 67 17.42 11.44 4.54
N ILE A 68 16.50 12.39 4.68
CA ILE A 68 15.10 12.24 4.34
C ILE A 68 14.76 13.14 3.16
N SER A 69 14.09 12.56 2.17
CA SER A 69 13.59 13.29 1.00
C SER A 69 12.11 13.02 0.74
N GLN A 70 11.61 13.54 -0.39
CA GLN A 70 10.24 13.29 -0.85
C GLN A 70 10.02 11.95 -1.56
N SER A 71 11.05 11.09 -1.70
CA SER A 71 10.95 9.77 -2.34
C SER A 71 10.11 8.78 -1.52
N GLN A 72 9.79 7.63 -2.10
CA GLN A 72 9.10 6.52 -1.39
C GLN A 72 10.02 5.86 -0.35
N ILE A 73 11.34 5.87 -0.59
CA ILE A 73 12.32 5.30 0.33
C ILE A 73 12.32 6.10 1.63
N PHE A 74 12.14 5.45 2.76
CA PHE A 74 12.00 6.13 4.05
C PHE A 74 13.25 6.91 4.42
N VAL A 75 14.43 6.29 4.36
CA VAL A 75 15.75 6.91 4.54
C VAL A 75 16.54 6.71 3.24
N GLU A 76 16.91 7.78 2.55
CA GLU A 76 17.66 7.71 1.29
C GLU A 76 19.14 7.33 1.45
N GLY A 77 19.67 7.49 2.63
CA GLY A 77 21.03 7.25 3.02
C GLY A 77 21.40 8.13 4.21
N TYR A 78 22.67 8.42 4.37
CA TYR A 78 23.21 9.08 5.54
C TYR A 78 24.18 10.19 5.17
N SER A 79 24.42 11.10 6.13
CA SER A 79 25.43 12.14 6.02
C SER A 79 26.05 12.44 7.40
N ASN A 80 27.25 13.02 7.41
CA ASN A 80 27.93 13.46 8.64
C ASN A 80 27.97 14.98 8.79
N LYS A 81 27.11 15.71 8.04
CA LYS A 81 27.07 17.17 8.05
C LYS A 81 26.25 17.71 9.23
N ASN A 82 26.85 17.80 10.40
CA ASN A 82 26.18 18.27 11.63
C ASN A 82 25.56 19.65 11.51
N ASN A 83 26.10 20.55 10.69
CA ASN A 83 25.56 21.89 10.45
C ASN A 83 24.29 21.90 9.58
N LYS A 84 23.83 20.77 9.09
CA LYS A 84 22.62 20.61 8.28
C LYS A 84 21.50 19.87 9.00
N ILE A 85 21.72 19.45 10.23
CA ILE A 85 20.74 18.71 11.02
C ILE A 85 19.48 19.55 11.26
N ILE A 86 18.33 18.93 11.15
CA ILE A 86 17.07 19.36 11.72
C ILE A 86 16.88 18.57 13.00
N ASN A 87 16.82 19.27 14.12
CA ASN A 87 16.50 18.67 15.41
C ASN A 87 14.99 18.51 15.52
N VAL A 88 14.57 17.33 15.94
CA VAL A 88 13.16 16.94 16.08
C VAL A 88 12.87 16.71 17.56
N ASP A 89 12.40 17.74 18.25
CA ASP A 89 11.97 17.66 19.65
C ASP A 89 10.56 17.08 19.78
N VAL A 90 9.72 17.37 18.80
CA VAL A 90 8.36 16.83 18.66
C VAL A 90 8.27 16.17 17.29
N PRO A 91 7.74 14.95 17.20
CA PRO A 91 7.61 14.26 15.91
C PRO A 91 6.94 15.14 14.86
N THR A 92 7.51 15.15 13.65
CA THR A 92 7.10 16.00 12.55
C THR A 92 6.67 15.18 11.34
N ILE A 93 5.89 15.78 10.46
CA ILE A 93 5.43 15.13 9.23
C ILE A 93 6.19 15.72 8.04
N ILE A 94 6.79 14.86 7.25
CA ILE A 94 7.38 15.23 5.96
C ILE A 94 6.33 15.01 4.88
N PHE A 95 6.12 16.02 4.06
CA PHE A 95 5.28 15.95 2.88
C PHE A 95 6.09 16.28 1.62
N GLY A 96 6.02 15.38 0.63
CA GLY A 96 6.65 15.56 -0.67
C GLY A 96 5.76 16.37 -1.60
N ASP A 97 6.17 17.61 -1.90
CA ASP A 97 5.38 18.55 -2.72
C ASP A 97 5.08 18.03 -4.14
N HIS A 98 5.97 17.21 -4.70
CA HIS A 98 5.82 16.64 -6.05
C HIS A 98 5.40 15.18 -6.07
N THR A 99 5.65 14.45 -4.97
CA THR A 99 5.45 12.99 -4.90
C THR A 99 4.23 12.58 -4.08
N LYS A 100 3.66 13.50 -3.31
CA LYS A 100 2.60 13.25 -2.32
C LYS A 100 3.00 12.24 -1.23
N ASN A 101 4.30 11.88 -1.12
CA ASN A 101 4.76 10.98 -0.08
C ASN A 101 4.71 11.66 1.28
N ILE A 102 4.26 10.91 2.27
CA ILE A 102 4.13 11.36 3.65
C ILE A 102 5.00 10.46 4.52
N LYS A 103 5.78 11.06 5.43
CA LYS A 103 6.60 10.32 6.38
C LYS A 103 6.41 10.92 7.77
N TYR A 104 6.30 10.06 8.76
CA TYR A 104 6.31 10.43 10.18
C TYR A 104 7.74 10.31 10.69
N ILE A 105 8.31 11.39 11.21
CA ILE A 105 9.72 11.47 11.64
C ILE A 105 9.78 11.90 13.10
N ASP A 106 10.39 11.06 13.91
CA ASP A 106 10.61 11.25 15.35
C ASP A 106 12.10 11.25 15.74
N PHE A 107 12.99 11.42 14.76
CA PHE A 107 14.42 11.49 14.92
C PHE A 107 15.04 12.63 14.12
N ASN A 108 16.24 13.05 14.51
CA ASN A 108 16.99 14.10 13.83
C ASN A 108 17.43 13.67 12.44
N PHE A 109 17.33 14.54 11.46
CA PHE A 109 17.61 14.21 10.07
C PHE A 109 18.17 15.40 9.26
N ILE A 110 18.60 15.13 8.04
CA ILE A 110 19.02 16.09 7.03
C ILE A 110 18.09 15.99 5.83
N VAL A 111 17.79 17.10 5.17
CA VAL A 111 16.96 17.12 3.96
C VAL A 111 17.78 16.75 2.73
N GLY A 112 17.33 15.72 1.99
CA GLY A 112 18.04 15.16 0.82
C GLY A 112 17.66 15.75 -0.54
N ALA A 113 16.54 16.50 -0.65
CA ALA A 113 16.07 17.00 -1.94
C ALA A 113 15.16 18.22 -1.81
N ASP A 114 14.96 18.91 -2.94
CA ASP A 114 13.93 19.94 -3.07
C ASP A 114 12.51 19.35 -2.95
N GLY A 115 11.52 20.21 -2.71
CA GLY A 115 10.11 19.79 -2.64
C GLY A 115 9.71 19.12 -1.33
N VAL A 116 10.61 19.02 -0.36
CA VAL A 116 10.29 18.55 1.00
C VAL A 116 9.63 19.67 1.80
N LYS A 117 8.45 19.40 2.34
CA LYS A 117 7.76 20.26 3.31
C LYS A 117 7.80 19.59 4.69
N ILE A 118 8.23 20.33 5.70
CA ILE A 118 8.31 19.87 7.09
C ILE A 118 7.17 20.52 7.85
N LEU A 119 6.21 19.69 8.27
CA LEU A 119 4.99 20.12 8.94
C LEU A 119 5.12 19.80 10.43
N ASN A 120 5.47 20.82 11.22
CA ASN A 120 5.61 20.64 12.66
C ASN A 120 4.27 20.91 13.33
N PRO A 121 3.76 19.99 14.17
CA PRO A 121 2.48 20.14 14.85
C PRO A 121 2.51 21.24 15.91
N ILE A 122 1.42 21.99 16.03
CA ILE A 122 1.18 22.98 17.09
C ILE A 122 0.05 22.48 17.97
N LEU A 123 0.35 21.96 19.16
CA LEU A 123 -0.63 21.45 20.14
C LEU A 123 -1.64 20.43 19.59
N ILE A 124 -1.33 19.80 18.46
CA ILE A 124 -2.05 18.65 17.90
C ILE A 124 -1.22 17.39 18.09
N TYR A 125 -1.86 16.25 18.33
CA TYR A 125 -1.14 14.98 18.49
C TYR A 125 -0.46 14.60 17.16
N PRO A 126 0.88 14.42 17.10
CA PRO A 126 1.62 14.29 15.86
C PRO A 126 1.15 13.11 14.97
N LYS A 127 0.85 11.96 15.58
CA LYS A 127 0.32 10.80 14.84
C LYS A 127 -1.08 11.05 14.30
N PHE A 128 -1.93 11.81 15.02
CA PHE A 128 -3.24 12.20 14.51
C PHE A 128 -3.08 13.08 13.28
N LEU A 129 -2.20 14.07 13.31
CA LEU A 129 -1.88 14.91 12.15
C LEU A 129 -1.37 14.07 10.97
N PHE A 130 -0.52 13.07 11.22
CA PHE A 130 -0.03 12.15 10.18
C PHE A 130 -1.19 11.40 9.50
N TYR A 131 -2.10 10.81 10.25
CA TYR A 131 -3.27 10.09 9.70
C TYR A 131 -4.23 11.05 8.99
N LEU A 132 -4.42 12.24 9.52
CA LEU A 132 -5.28 13.26 8.94
C LEU A 132 -4.77 13.71 7.56
N ILE A 133 -3.47 14.00 7.43
CA ILE A 133 -2.84 14.34 6.14
C ILE A 133 -2.86 13.14 5.19
N SER A 134 -2.67 11.93 5.71
CA SER A 134 -2.75 10.69 4.91
C SER A 134 -4.15 10.47 4.33
N PHE A 135 -5.20 10.75 5.09
CA PHE A 135 -6.59 10.71 4.60
C PHE A 135 -6.84 11.76 3.50
N ILE A 136 -6.40 12.99 3.70
CA ILE A 136 -6.55 14.04 2.68
C ILE A 136 -5.79 13.67 1.39
N LYS A 137 -4.61 13.04 1.51
CA LYS A 137 -3.84 12.56 0.37
C LYS A 137 -4.62 11.57 -0.51
N ILE A 138 -5.42 10.67 0.06
CA ILE A 138 -6.21 9.68 -0.70
C ILE A 138 -7.11 10.37 -1.72
N ASN A 139 -7.64 11.54 -1.37
CA ASN A 139 -8.54 12.32 -2.21
C ASN A 139 -7.81 13.30 -3.16
N MET A 140 -6.48 13.26 -3.21
CA MET A 140 -5.69 14.11 -4.12
C MET A 140 -5.62 13.48 -5.49
N ASN A 141 -6.24 14.11 -6.48
CA ASN A 141 -6.13 13.71 -7.88
C ASN A 141 -4.66 13.71 -8.33
N ASP A 142 -4.30 12.76 -9.17
CA ASP A 142 -2.97 12.72 -9.76
C ASP A 142 -2.92 13.69 -10.95
N ARG A 143 -2.29 14.86 -10.72
CA ARG A 143 -2.12 15.92 -11.72
C ARG A 143 -0.71 15.91 -12.34
N GLY A 144 0.00 14.78 -12.25
CA GLY A 144 1.38 14.68 -12.70
C GLY A 144 2.36 15.46 -11.81
N TYR A 145 3.44 15.99 -12.39
CA TYR A 145 4.44 16.79 -11.68
C TYR A 145 3.90 18.18 -11.35
N SER A 146 3.12 18.28 -10.28
CA SER A 146 2.54 19.52 -9.80
C SER A 146 2.92 19.78 -8.33
N ARG A 147 2.63 20.98 -7.84
CA ARG A 147 2.83 21.32 -6.42
C ARG A 147 1.58 20.94 -5.63
N HIS A 148 1.67 19.87 -4.86
CA HIS A 148 0.54 19.32 -4.12
C HIS A 148 0.34 19.96 -2.72
N TYR A 149 1.35 20.62 -2.18
CA TYR A 149 1.26 21.24 -0.86
C TYR A 149 0.18 22.32 -0.80
N GLN A 150 -0.03 23.07 -1.88
CA GLN A 150 -1.11 24.06 -1.94
C GLN A 150 -2.49 23.41 -1.77
N PHE A 151 -2.70 22.21 -2.31
CA PHE A 151 -3.94 21.47 -2.12
C PHE A 151 -4.21 21.16 -0.64
N LEU A 152 -3.17 20.78 0.13
CA LEU A 152 -3.33 20.58 1.58
C LEU A 152 -3.76 21.87 2.28
N LYS A 153 -3.22 23.00 1.88
CA LYS A 153 -3.52 24.30 2.51
C LYS A 153 -4.95 24.79 2.27
N GLU A 154 -5.57 24.34 1.19
CA GLU A 154 -6.94 24.69 0.78
C GLU A 154 -8.02 23.82 1.44
N LYS A 155 -7.63 22.82 2.25
CA LYS A 155 -8.57 21.92 2.91
C LYS A 155 -8.87 22.34 4.34
N TYR A 156 -10.08 21.98 4.77
CA TYR A 156 -10.52 22.10 6.15
C TYR A 156 -10.23 20.78 6.90
N TYR A 157 -9.68 20.91 8.09
CA TYR A 157 -9.20 19.80 8.91
C TYR A 157 -10.08 19.68 10.16
N PRO A 158 -10.70 18.51 10.40
CA PRO A 158 -11.43 18.27 11.63
C PRO A 158 -10.45 18.17 12.81
N LEU A 159 -10.74 18.89 13.88
CA LEU A 159 -9.91 18.96 15.06
C LEU A 159 -10.67 18.50 16.31
N PRO A 160 -10.51 17.23 16.71
CA PRO A 160 -11.02 16.70 17.98
C PRO A 160 -10.30 17.31 19.19
N PRO A 161 -10.87 17.23 20.41
CA PRO A 161 -10.14 17.43 21.64
C PRO A 161 -8.89 16.53 21.73
N LEU A 162 -7.80 17.01 22.33
CA LEU A 162 -6.49 16.36 22.30
C LEU A 162 -6.50 14.89 22.79
N GLU A 163 -7.24 14.61 23.86
CA GLU A 163 -7.35 13.25 24.39
C GLU A 163 -8.15 12.32 23.45
N GLU A 164 -9.08 12.88 22.71
CA GLU A 164 -9.81 12.13 21.69
C GLU A 164 -8.94 11.82 20.47
N GLN A 165 -8.06 12.75 20.05
CA GLN A 165 -7.06 12.48 19.01
C GLN A 165 -6.20 11.25 19.37
N LYS A 166 -5.76 11.14 20.62
CA LYS A 166 -4.98 9.98 21.11
C LYS A 166 -5.80 8.68 21.05
N ARG A 167 -7.08 8.71 21.47
CA ARG A 167 -7.96 7.53 21.42
C ARG A 167 -8.21 7.09 19.98
N ILE A 168 -8.42 8.04 19.06
CA ILE A 168 -8.58 7.76 17.63
C ILE A 168 -7.33 7.09 17.08
N VAL A 169 -6.15 7.63 17.35
CA VAL A 169 -4.88 7.06 16.88
C VAL A 169 -4.66 5.65 17.42
N ASN A 170 -4.86 5.44 18.72
CA ASN A 170 -4.73 4.10 19.31
C ASN A 170 -5.67 3.11 18.61
N LYS A 171 -6.92 3.50 18.35
CA LYS A 171 -7.88 2.63 17.67
C LYS A 171 -7.46 2.32 16.22
N ILE A 172 -6.91 3.29 15.50
CA ILE A 172 -6.36 3.09 14.15
C ILE A 172 -5.19 2.10 14.21
N GLU A 173 -4.25 2.29 15.14
CA GLU A 173 -3.07 1.44 15.31
C GLU A 173 -3.43 0.00 15.75
N ASP A 174 -4.51 -0.18 16.49
CA ASP A 174 -5.05 -1.51 16.83
C ASP A 174 -5.64 -2.24 15.60
N ILE A 175 -6.26 -1.49 14.68
CA ILE A 175 -6.98 -2.07 13.55
C ILE A 175 -6.05 -2.33 12.35
N LEU A 176 -5.05 -1.49 12.11
CA LEU A 176 -4.16 -1.61 10.94
C LEU A 176 -3.51 -3.00 10.80
N PRO A 177 -2.96 -3.61 11.86
CA PRO A 177 -2.38 -4.96 11.76
C PRO A 177 -3.41 -6.03 11.36
N LEU A 178 -4.67 -5.89 11.81
CA LEU A 178 -5.75 -6.82 11.46
C LEU A 178 -6.13 -6.72 9.98
N ILE A 179 -6.07 -5.50 9.42
CA ILE A 179 -6.31 -5.27 7.98
C ILE A 179 -5.18 -5.92 7.16
N GLU A 180 -3.92 -5.78 7.59
CA GLU A 180 -2.78 -6.41 6.92
C GLU A 180 -2.87 -7.95 6.98
N GLU A 181 -3.22 -8.51 8.13
CA GLU A 181 -3.43 -9.95 8.29
C GLU A 181 -4.57 -10.45 7.38
N TYR A 182 -5.68 -9.71 7.32
CA TYR A 182 -6.79 -10.02 6.44
C TYR A 182 -6.35 -10.05 4.97
N GLY A 183 -5.61 -9.04 4.51
CA GLY A 183 -5.10 -8.98 3.14
C GLY A 183 -4.21 -10.17 2.78
N VAL A 184 -3.29 -10.56 3.68
CA VAL A 184 -2.44 -11.75 3.50
C VAL A 184 -3.28 -13.04 3.39
N ASN A 185 -4.34 -13.16 4.18
CA ASN A 185 -5.20 -14.35 4.15
C ASN A 185 -6.08 -14.38 2.91
N GLU A 186 -6.56 -13.24 2.43
CA GLU A 186 -7.29 -13.10 1.17
C GLU A 186 -6.42 -13.55 -0.03
N GLU A 187 -5.18 -13.05 -0.13
CA GLU A 187 -4.24 -13.47 -1.18
C GLU A 187 -3.97 -14.98 -1.17
N LYS A 188 -3.82 -15.60 0.01
CA LYS A 188 -3.65 -17.05 0.15
C LYS A 188 -4.89 -17.82 -0.34
N LEU A 189 -6.08 -17.32 0.00
CA LEU A 189 -7.34 -17.93 -0.41
C LEU A 189 -7.52 -17.86 -1.93
N ASP A 190 -7.25 -16.73 -2.53
CA ASP A 190 -7.31 -16.52 -3.97
C ASP A 190 -6.34 -17.46 -4.72
N LYS A 191 -5.12 -17.58 -4.22
CA LYS A 191 -4.14 -18.53 -4.75
C LYS A 191 -4.63 -19.97 -4.64
N LEU A 192 -5.17 -20.36 -3.49
CA LEU A 192 -5.72 -21.70 -3.28
C LEU A 192 -6.86 -21.98 -4.27
N ASN A 193 -7.81 -21.07 -4.40
CA ASN A 193 -8.96 -21.21 -5.29
C ASN A 193 -8.54 -21.29 -6.76
N SER A 194 -7.54 -20.51 -7.18
CA SER A 194 -7.04 -20.54 -8.57
C SER A 194 -6.29 -21.83 -8.91
N GLU A 195 -5.55 -22.41 -7.97
CA GLU A 195 -4.76 -23.63 -8.18
C GLU A 195 -5.58 -24.93 -7.97
N PHE A 196 -6.67 -24.85 -7.20
CA PHE A 196 -7.45 -26.02 -6.77
C PHE A 196 -8.01 -26.86 -7.93
N PRO A 197 -8.62 -26.29 -8.99
CA PRO A 197 -9.17 -27.08 -10.09
C PRO A 197 -8.10 -27.93 -10.80
N ASP A 198 -6.93 -27.38 -11.05
CA ASP A 198 -5.84 -28.07 -11.73
C ASP A 198 -5.22 -29.15 -10.85
N LYS A 199 -5.03 -28.86 -9.56
CA LYS A 199 -4.54 -29.85 -8.59
C LYS A 199 -5.53 -31.01 -8.42
N LEU A 200 -6.83 -30.72 -8.34
CA LEU A 200 -7.87 -31.74 -8.25
C LEU A 200 -7.88 -32.62 -9.49
N LYS A 201 -7.86 -32.02 -10.69
CA LYS A 201 -7.78 -32.77 -11.97
C LYS A 201 -6.54 -33.64 -12.02
N SER A 202 -5.39 -33.12 -11.65
CA SER A 202 -4.13 -33.87 -11.60
C SER A 202 -4.21 -35.05 -10.64
N SER A 203 -4.77 -34.87 -9.45
CA SER A 203 -4.97 -35.93 -8.45
C SER A 203 -5.90 -37.01 -8.94
N ILE A 204 -7.04 -36.64 -9.55
CA ILE A 204 -8.00 -37.61 -10.13
C ILE A 204 -7.33 -38.43 -11.24
N LEU A 205 -6.57 -37.78 -12.13
CA LEU A 205 -5.85 -38.48 -13.21
C LEU A 205 -4.78 -39.43 -12.64
N GLN A 206 -4.10 -39.02 -11.58
CA GLN A 206 -3.11 -39.87 -10.90
C GLN A 206 -3.76 -41.14 -10.32
N GLU A 207 -4.87 -40.98 -9.60
CA GLU A 207 -5.63 -42.13 -9.06
C GLU A 207 -6.15 -43.03 -10.18
N ALA A 208 -6.62 -42.45 -11.30
CA ALA A 208 -7.08 -43.20 -12.48
C ALA A 208 -5.95 -44.05 -13.09
N ILE A 209 -4.76 -43.43 -13.31
CA ILE A 209 -3.62 -44.13 -13.93
C ILE A 209 -3.07 -45.23 -13.00
N GLN A 210 -3.18 -45.05 -11.69
CA GLN A 210 -2.76 -46.04 -10.69
C GLN A 210 -3.78 -47.17 -10.50
N GLY A 211 -4.92 -47.13 -11.21
CA GLY A 211 -5.99 -48.14 -11.07
C GLY A 211 -6.75 -48.07 -9.74
N LYS A 212 -6.69 -46.93 -9.05
CA LYS A 212 -7.34 -46.72 -7.75
C LYS A 212 -8.68 -46.00 -7.83
N LEU A 213 -8.98 -45.37 -8.97
CA LEU A 213 -10.17 -44.51 -9.12
C LEU A 213 -11.46 -45.34 -9.17
N VAL A 214 -11.40 -46.54 -9.76
CA VAL A 214 -12.54 -47.48 -9.86
C VAL A 214 -12.15 -48.83 -9.29
N PRO A 215 -13.12 -49.60 -8.71
CA PRO A 215 -12.86 -50.96 -8.28
C PRO A 215 -12.46 -51.85 -9.48
N GLN A 216 -11.57 -52.79 -9.24
CA GLN A 216 -11.22 -53.80 -10.21
C GLN A 216 -12.34 -54.85 -10.30
N ASP A 217 -12.78 -55.25 -11.51
CA ASP A 217 -13.72 -56.34 -11.71
C ASP A 217 -12.95 -57.62 -12.11
N SER A 218 -13.12 -58.68 -11.36
CA SER A 218 -12.49 -59.99 -11.63
C SER A 218 -13.01 -60.69 -12.89
N ASN A 219 -14.13 -60.22 -13.42
CA ASN A 219 -14.71 -60.76 -14.67
C ASN A 219 -14.16 -60.05 -15.92
N ASP A 220 -13.43 -58.96 -15.75
CA ASP A 220 -12.82 -58.27 -16.89
C ASP A 220 -11.72 -59.13 -17.53
N GLU A 221 -11.65 -59.09 -18.87
CA GLU A 221 -10.59 -59.74 -19.63
C GLU A 221 -9.22 -59.17 -19.23
N PRO A 222 -8.22 -60.00 -18.88
CA PRO A 222 -6.89 -59.51 -18.53
C PRO A 222 -6.25 -58.66 -19.62
N ALA A 223 -5.57 -57.58 -19.25
CA ALA A 223 -4.91 -56.67 -20.20
C ALA A 223 -3.83 -57.37 -21.08
N SER A 224 -3.30 -58.53 -20.67
CA SER A 224 -2.42 -59.36 -21.50
C SER A 224 -3.10 -59.81 -22.79
N VAL A 225 -4.37 -60.24 -22.73
CA VAL A 225 -5.15 -60.62 -23.92
C VAL A 225 -5.40 -59.42 -24.84
N LEU A 226 -5.68 -58.26 -24.27
CA LEU A 226 -5.79 -57.00 -25.04
C LEU A 226 -4.48 -56.66 -25.76
N LEU A 227 -3.32 -56.84 -25.10
CA LEU A 227 -2.01 -56.62 -25.71
C LEU A 227 -1.75 -57.56 -26.92
N GLU A 228 -2.18 -58.83 -26.84
CA GLU A 228 -2.11 -59.77 -27.98
C GLU A 228 -2.98 -59.32 -29.15
N LYS A 229 -4.22 -58.93 -28.89
CA LYS A 229 -5.13 -58.38 -29.91
C LYS A 229 -4.56 -57.11 -30.56
N ILE A 230 -3.96 -56.21 -29.78
CA ILE A 230 -3.30 -55.03 -30.30
C ILE A 230 -2.12 -55.38 -31.21
N LYS A 231 -1.33 -56.41 -30.86
CA LYS A 231 -0.20 -56.87 -31.65
C LYS A 231 -0.67 -57.45 -33.01
N GLU A 232 -1.70 -58.26 -33.00
CA GLU A 232 -2.29 -58.82 -34.22
C GLU A 232 -2.83 -57.73 -35.15
N GLU A 233 -3.59 -56.81 -34.62
CA GLU A 233 -4.13 -55.67 -35.38
C GLU A 233 -3.02 -54.79 -35.97
N LYS A 234 -1.96 -54.55 -35.20
CA LYS A 234 -0.81 -53.78 -35.64
C LYS A 234 -0.09 -54.45 -36.81
N GLU A 235 0.13 -55.78 -36.76
CA GLU A 235 0.68 -56.55 -37.89
C GLU A 235 -0.26 -56.53 -39.14
N ARG A 236 -1.57 -56.54 -38.94
CA ARG A 236 -2.55 -56.38 -40.04
C ARG A 236 -2.41 -55.02 -40.72
N LEU A 237 -2.34 -53.90 -39.91
CA LEU A 237 -2.19 -52.57 -40.43
C LEU A 237 -0.85 -52.35 -41.15
N ILE A 238 0.23 -53.02 -40.72
CA ILE A 238 1.53 -52.98 -41.39
C ILE A 238 1.41 -53.71 -42.77
N LYS A 239 0.77 -54.90 -42.83
CA LYS A 239 0.53 -55.66 -44.11
C LYS A 239 -0.30 -54.85 -45.09
N GLU A 240 -1.31 -54.13 -44.61
CA GLU A 240 -2.15 -53.20 -45.39
C GLU A 240 -1.43 -51.90 -45.77
N LYS A 241 -0.15 -51.72 -45.40
CA LYS A 241 0.66 -50.48 -45.60
C LYS A 241 0.07 -49.20 -44.98
N LYS A 242 -0.84 -49.34 -44.03
CA LYS A 242 -1.43 -48.19 -43.32
C LYS A 242 -0.47 -47.59 -42.31
N ILE A 243 0.39 -48.39 -41.70
CA ILE A 243 1.43 -47.95 -40.76
C ILE A 243 2.78 -48.57 -41.13
N LYS A 244 3.89 -47.89 -40.74
CA LYS A 244 5.25 -48.42 -40.95
C LYS A 244 5.71 -49.16 -39.70
N ARG A 245 6.46 -50.28 -39.91
CA ARG A 245 7.09 -51.00 -38.80
C ARG A 245 8.12 -50.11 -38.08
N ASN A 246 7.99 -49.99 -36.76
CA ASN A 246 8.97 -49.25 -35.97
C ASN A 246 10.22 -50.13 -35.75
N LYS A 247 11.41 -49.61 -36.12
CA LYS A 247 12.69 -50.32 -35.98
C LYS A 247 13.19 -50.43 -34.53
N LYS A 248 12.57 -49.71 -33.58
CA LYS A 248 12.95 -49.68 -32.15
C LYS A 248 11.83 -50.20 -31.24
N GLU A 249 11.09 -51.21 -31.68
CA GLU A 249 10.03 -51.79 -30.87
C GLU A 249 10.66 -52.62 -29.73
N SER A 250 10.58 -52.10 -28.49
CA SER A 250 10.88 -52.88 -27.29
C SER A 250 9.64 -53.65 -26.87
N TYR A 251 9.70 -54.95 -26.76
CA TYR A 251 8.66 -55.77 -26.13
C TYR A 251 8.85 -55.66 -24.60
N ILE A 252 7.82 -55.20 -23.91
CA ILE A 252 7.75 -55.33 -22.45
C ILE A 252 7.18 -56.73 -22.22
N PHE A 253 7.98 -57.63 -21.63
CA PHE A 253 7.56 -58.96 -21.20
C PHE A 253 6.96 -58.87 -19.80
#